data_279016cf9c0c67612fd5333e8d995345
#
_entry.id   279016cf9c0c67612fd5333e8d995345
#
_cell.length_a   1.000
_cell.length_b   1.000
_cell.length_c   1.000
_cell.angle_alpha   90.00
_cell.angle_beta   90.00
_cell.angle_gamma   90.00
#
_symmetry.space_group_name_H-M   'P 1'
#
loop_
_entity.id
_entity.type
_entity.pdbx_description
1 polymer ?
#
loop_
_entity_poly.entity_id
_entity_poly.type
_entity_poly.pdbx_seq_one_letter_code
_entity_poly.pdbx_strand_id
1 'polypeptide(L)'
;MSQQWRGDGLAVALMTALLLGGGCAGHGSAAHPAPEYVPAEVQLGSELPVVSESRIDSQNRYLFTASISTRFLVAGQGIQEMNCSGVLIDPRVVLTAGHCVCSPRKALPPEAAGASFIDRSTCVETTSVTLIRYRADSEALQTMLRNGFTRLPGEKLGPYRGKVHVHENIRIIYREIETSNGWESSTDSSDADLALIVLDEPVEGRVDPLKLAEKPVQLKERVILVGFGAQHLGANASVPVRRYGDNEVVSIKDDGTTFHIGTPLEVTPGYSGEKPALVRRRGSYAESGDSGGPCLRERKGSLELVGIARSTHGPPMVLSVYTSTYRYLNWLRGKLKAVKSGELD
;
A
#
# COMPACT_ATOMS: atom_id res chain seq x y z
N MET A 1 18.95 -9.46 53.72
CA MET A 1 19.98 -8.41 53.79
C MET A 1 19.48 -7.26 52.96
N SER A 2 19.03 -6.28 53.67
CA SER A 2 18.44 -5.01 53.24
C SER A 2 19.53 -4.00 52.86
N GLN A 3 19.37 -3.25 51.83
CA GLN A 3 19.93 -1.89 51.78
C GLN A 3 18.98 -0.96 50.99
N GLN A 4 18.33 -0.11 51.76
CA GLN A 4 17.71 1.15 51.39
C GLN A 4 18.79 2.17 51.02
N TRP A 5 18.54 3.00 49.98
CA TRP A 5 19.15 4.31 49.85
C TRP A 5 18.09 5.37 49.80
N ARG A 6 18.18 6.27 50.79
CA ARG A 6 17.42 7.51 50.95
C ARG A 6 18.16 8.65 50.27
N GLY A 7 17.44 9.51 49.67
CA GLY A 7 17.26 10.95 49.78
C GLY A 7 18.48 11.84 49.55
N ASP A 8 18.28 12.85 48.82
CA ASP A 8 18.39 14.24 49.29
C ASP A 8 17.96 15.21 48.19
N GLY A 9 17.14 16.13 48.59
CA GLY A 9 16.63 17.22 47.78
C GLY A 9 17.62 18.39 47.75
N LEU A 10 17.50 19.21 46.71
CA LEU A 10 18.00 20.58 46.70
C LEU A 10 17.02 21.50 45.98
N ALA A 11 16.45 22.39 46.74
CA ALA A 11 15.72 23.57 46.27
C ALA A 11 16.73 24.71 46.05
N VAL A 12 16.63 25.45 44.94
CA VAL A 12 17.20 26.79 44.76
C VAL A 12 16.33 27.57 43.81
N ALA A 13 15.55 28.44 44.32
CA ALA A 13 15.69 29.91 44.39
C ALA A 13 15.40 30.65 43.10
N LEU A 14 14.29 31.44 43.18
CA LEU A 14 13.91 32.57 42.31
C LEU A 14 15.04 33.59 42.14
N MET A 15 15.22 34.10 40.94
CA MET A 15 15.73 35.42 40.68
C MET A 15 14.87 36.19 39.68
N THR A 16 14.20 37.16 40.20
CA THR A 16 13.53 38.26 39.50
C THR A 16 14.56 39.24 38.97
N ALA A 17 14.52 39.56 37.70
CA ALA A 17 15.18 40.75 37.14
C ALA A 17 14.19 41.53 36.28
N LEU A 18 13.70 42.64 36.79
CA LEU A 18 13.12 43.71 36.03
C LEU A 18 14.22 44.44 35.25
N LEU A 19 14.04 44.65 33.96
CA LEU A 19 14.65 45.76 33.24
C LEU A 19 13.63 46.35 32.26
N LEU A 20 13.41 47.65 32.52
CA LEU A 20 12.65 48.58 31.72
C LEU A 20 13.44 48.99 30.46
N GLY A 21 12.74 49.24 29.39
CA GLY A 21 13.15 50.30 28.42
C GLY A 21 13.25 49.88 26.95
N GLY A 22 12.51 50.60 26.16
CA GLY A 22 12.86 50.86 24.75
C GLY A 22 11.87 50.37 23.71
N GLY A 23 10.90 51.20 23.35
CA GLY A 23 10.04 50.95 22.20
C GLY A 23 10.78 51.14 20.86
N CYS A 24 10.49 50.25 19.94
CA CYS A 24 10.60 50.48 18.51
C CYS A 24 9.38 49.88 17.83
N ALA A 25 8.62 50.74 17.17
CA ALA A 25 7.50 50.35 16.34
C ALA A 25 8.01 49.56 15.13
N GLY A 26 7.80 48.25 15.13
CA GLY A 26 8.04 47.35 13.99
C GLY A 26 6.69 46.90 13.45
N HIS A 27 6.49 47.09 12.16
CA HIS A 27 5.32 46.67 11.40
C HIS A 27 5.08 45.17 11.59
N GLY A 28 3.98 44.84 12.24
CA GLY A 28 3.54 43.47 12.43
C GLY A 28 3.08 42.87 11.10
N SER A 29 3.87 41.98 10.57
CA SER A 29 3.40 40.99 9.59
C SER A 29 2.43 40.08 10.30
N ALA A 30 1.18 40.07 9.89
CA ALA A 30 0.15 39.20 10.43
C ALA A 30 0.57 37.74 10.12
N ALA A 31 1.06 37.04 11.15
CA ALA A 31 1.25 35.60 11.09
C ALA A 31 -0.15 34.98 10.94
N HIS A 32 -0.35 34.29 9.84
CA HIS A 32 -1.51 33.42 9.67
C HIS A 32 -1.51 32.41 10.82
N PRO A 33 -2.62 32.23 11.54
CA PRO A 33 -2.70 31.19 12.56
C PRO A 33 -2.47 29.83 11.89
N ALA A 34 -1.64 29.01 12.52
CA ALA A 34 -1.47 27.61 12.14
C ALA A 34 -2.84 26.93 12.14
N PRO A 35 -3.11 26.00 11.21
CA PRO A 35 -4.39 25.32 11.18
C PRO A 35 -4.62 24.63 12.52
N GLU A 36 -5.72 24.98 13.17
CA GLU A 36 -6.16 24.45 14.44
C GLU A 36 -6.40 22.94 14.27
N TYR A 37 -5.68 22.13 15.04
CA TYR A 37 -5.86 20.69 15.09
C TYR A 37 -7.24 20.42 15.70
N VAL A 38 -8.19 19.99 14.89
CA VAL A 38 -9.50 19.53 15.34
C VAL A 38 -9.35 18.11 15.85
N PRO A 39 -9.59 17.85 17.15
CA PRO A 39 -9.54 16.48 17.68
C PRO A 39 -10.60 15.61 17.02
N ALA A 40 -10.20 14.41 16.64
CA ALA A 40 -11.00 13.45 15.91
C ALA A 40 -12.06 12.80 16.81
N GLU A 41 -13.26 13.36 16.88
CA GLU A 41 -14.49 12.64 17.14
C GLU A 41 -15.51 12.93 16.04
N VAL A 42 -15.16 12.61 14.82
CA VAL A 42 -16.15 12.47 13.76
C VAL A 42 -16.48 10.98 13.71
N GLN A 43 -17.55 10.56 14.39
CA GLN A 43 -18.21 9.29 14.11
C GLN A 43 -18.66 9.35 12.64
N LEU A 44 -17.81 8.85 11.75
CA LEU A 44 -18.18 8.57 10.37
C LEU A 44 -19.17 7.43 10.42
N GLY A 45 -20.44 7.73 10.16
CA GLY A 45 -21.45 6.69 9.97
C GLY A 45 -21.00 5.70 8.91
N SER A 46 -21.34 4.44 9.10
CA SER A 46 -20.91 3.26 8.33
C SER A 46 -21.32 3.22 6.85
N GLU A 47 -21.75 4.33 6.26
CA GLU A 47 -22.31 4.39 4.90
C GLU A 47 -21.75 5.54 4.05
N LEU A 48 -20.44 5.76 4.08
CA LEU A 48 -19.86 6.59 3.03
C LEU A 48 -19.40 5.67 1.90
N PRO A 49 -19.99 5.77 0.69
CA PRO A 49 -19.46 5.04 -0.44
C PRO A 49 -18.03 5.54 -0.68
N VAL A 50 -17.06 4.65 -0.48
CA VAL A 50 -15.68 4.88 -0.92
C VAL A 50 -15.72 4.83 -2.44
N VAL A 51 -15.99 5.96 -3.07
CA VAL A 51 -15.89 6.08 -4.52
C VAL A 51 -14.40 6.26 -4.83
N SER A 52 -13.72 5.15 -5.00
CA SER A 52 -12.46 5.15 -5.72
C SER A 52 -12.78 5.60 -7.15
N GLU A 53 -12.18 6.69 -7.60
CA GLU A 53 -12.32 7.19 -9.00
C GLU A 53 -11.61 6.27 -10.00
N SER A 54 -11.51 4.97 -9.70
CA SER A 54 -10.81 4.00 -10.52
C SER A 54 -11.60 3.61 -11.76
N ARG A 55 -10.88 3.41 -12.86
CA ARG A 55 -11.39 3.01 -14.17
C ARG A 55 -10.94 1.60 -14.52
N ILE A 56 -11.75 0.85 -15.25
CA ILE A 56 -11.34 -0.45 -15.78
C ILE A 56 -10.32 -0.21 -16.90
N ASP A 57 -9.23 -0.96 -16.89
CA ASP A 57 -8.21 -0.96 -17.95
C ASP A 57 -8.66 -1.81 -19.16
N SER A 58 -9.76 -1.43 -19.79
CA SER A 58 -10.32 -2.12 -20.97
C SER A 58 -9.41 -2.07 -22.20
N GLN A 59 -8.56 -1.06 -22.29
CA GLN A 59 -7.60 -0.88 -23.38
C GLN A 59 -6.30 -1.64 -23.18
N ASN A 60 -6.18 -2.36 -22.05
CA ASN A 60 -4.97 -3.11 -21.68
C ASN A 60 -3.69 -2.26 -21.63
N ARG A 61 -3.80 -0.99 -21.29
CA ARG A 61 -2.66 -0.08 -21.14
C ARG A 61 -1.65 -0.57 -20.07
N TYR A 62 -2.17 -1.26 -19.06
CA TYR A 62 -1.43 -1.76 -17.92
C TYR A 62 -1.39 -3.30 -17.91
N LEU A 63 -1.27 -3.92 -19.08
CA LEU A 63 -1.29 -5.38 -19.23
C LEU A 63 -0.17 -6.09 -18.46
N PHE A 64 0.93 -5.39 -18.19
CA PHE A 64 2.02 -5.87 -17.33
C PHE A 64 1.61 -6.04 -15.85
N THR A 65 0.43 -5.58 -15.44
CA THR A 65 -0.09 -5.83 -14.09
C THR A 65 -0.72 -7.21 -14.02
N ALA A 66 -0.21 -8.03 -13.12
CA ALA A 66 -0.61 -9.42 -12.93
C ALA A 66 -1.53 -9.60 -11.71
N SER A 67 -2.39 -10.60 -11.77
CA SER A 67 -3.08 -11.17 -10.61
C SER A 67 -2.26 -12.32 -10.05
N ILE A 68 -2.05 -12.33 -8.75
CA ILE A 68 -1.28 -13.34 -8.03
C ILE A 68 -2.23 -14.11 -7.12
N SER A 69 -2.18 -15.44 -7.17
CA SER A 69 -2.93 -16.32 -6.27
C SER A 69 -1.95 -17.22 -5.54
N THR A 70 -1.84 -17.01 -4.23
CA THR A 70 -0.94 -17.73 -3.34
C THR A 70 -1.74 -18.59 -2.38
N ARG A 71 -1.35 -19.87 -2.24
CA ARG A 71 -1.98 -20.82 -1.33
C ARG A 71 -1.07 -21.12 -0.15
N PHE A 72 -1.61 -20.95 1.05
CA PHE A 72 -0.93 -21.22 2.31
C PHE A 72 -1.58 -22.41 3.01
N LEU A 73 -0.77 -23.30 3.55
CA LEU A 73 -1.25 -24.30 4.49
C LEU A 73 -1.19 -23.71 5.91
N VAL A 74 -2.32 -23.32 6.44
CA VAL A 74 -2.42 -22.77 7.79
C VAL A 74 -2.82 -23.86 8.78
N ALA A 75 -1.99 -24.06 9.81
CA ALA A 75 -2.24 -25.09 10.81
C ALA A 75 -3.62 -24.94 11.46
N GLY A 76 -4.44 -25.99 11.42
CA GLY A 76 -5.79 -26.02 11.97
C GLY A 76 -6.87 -25.31 11.12
N GLN A 77 -6.51 -24.65 10.03
CA GLN A 77 -7.45 -23.92 9.16
C GLN A 77 -7.47 -24.44 7.72
N GLY A 78 -6.55 -25.35 7.36
CA GLY A 78 -6.45 -25.90 6.02
C GLY A 78 -5.77 -24.95 5.02
N ILE A 79 -6.12 -25.08 3.73
CA ILE A 79 -5.56 -24.24 2.67
C ILE A 79 -6.31 -22.92 2.63
N GLN A 80 -5.57 -21.82 2.79
CA GLN A 80 -6.07 -20.47 2.58
C GLN A 80 -5.49 -19.91 1.28
N GLU A 81 -6.29 -19.19 0.51
CA GLU A 81 -5.89 -18.53 -0.72
C GLU A 81 -5.86 -17.01 -0.51
N MET A 82 -4.74 -16.39 -0.87
CA MET A 82 -4.57 -14.95 -0.89
C MET A 82 -4.45 -14.46 -2.32
N ASN A 83 -5.27 -13.48 -2.67
CA ASN A 83 -5.24 -12.84 -3.97
C ASN A 83 -4.64 -11.45 -3.84
N CYS A 84 -3.62 -11.20 -4.65
CA CYS A 84 -2.85 -9.96 -4.71
C CYS A 84 -2.66 -9.52 -6.17
N SER A 85 -2.03 -8.38 -6.30
CA SER A 85 -1.54 -7.85 -7.58
C SER A 85 -0.02 -7.98 -7.67
N GLY A 86 0.51 -7.84 -8.88
CA GLY A 86 1.95 -7.79 -9.13
C GLY A 86 2.25 -7.07 -10.43
N VAL A 87 3.51 -6.91 -10.77
CA VAL A 87 3.94 -6.22 -11.98
C VAL A 87 5.08 -6.95 -12.67
N LEU A 88 4.93 -7.19 -13.97
CA LEU A 88 5.97 -7.78 -14.83
C LEU A 88 7.08 -6.75 -15.06
N ILE A 89 8.31 -7.04 -14.60
CA ILE A 89 9.50 -6.17 -14.73
C ILE A 89 10.59 -6.78 -15.61
N ASP A 90 10.43 -8.04 -16.01
CA ASP A 90 11.20 -8.78 -16.99
C ASP A 90 10.27 -9.86 -17.56
N PRO A 91 10.47 -10.39 -18.78
CA PRO A 91 9.58 -11.41 -19.34
C PRO A 91 9.34 -12.63 -18.43
N ARG A 92 10.25 -12.91 -17.50
CA ARG A 92 10.13 -14.01 -16.53
C ARG A 92 10.03 -13.56 -15.08
N VAL A 93 9.96 -12.25 -14.79
CA VAL A 93 10.00 -11.77 -13.40
C VAL A 93 8.84 -10.86 -13.10
N VAL A 94 8.04 -11.25 -12.12
CA VAL A 94 6.98 -10.44 -11.53
C VAL A 94 7.41 -9.95 -10.16
N LEU A 95 7.32 -8.64 -9.92
CA LEU A 95 7.53 -8.02 -8.63
C LEU A 95 6.19 -7.86 -7.91
N THR A 96 6.16 -8.16 -6.62
CA THR A 96 4.98 -8.00 -5.75
C THR A 96 5.40 -7.64 -4.33
N ALA A 97 4.44 -7.47 -3.43
CA ALA A 97 4.72 -7.31 -2.00
C ALA A 97 5.07 -8.66 -1.35
N GLY A 98 5.95 -8.62 -0.38
CA GLY A 98 6.36 -9.83 0.33
C GLY A 98 5.22 -10.50 1.09
N HIS A 99 4.33 -9.70 1.71
CA HIS A 99 3.17 -10.25 2.41
C HIS A 99 2.17 -10.97 1.49
N CYS A 100 2.24 -10.77 0.17
CA CYS A 100 1.41 -11.49 -0.80
C CYS A 100 1.81 -12.97 -0.97
N VAL A 101 3.03 -13.31 -0.58
CA VAL A 101 3.61 -14.65 -0.72
C VAL A 101 4.08 -15.24 0.60
N CYS A 102 3.77 -14.58 1.72
CA CYS A 102 4.15 -15.00 3.06
C CYS A 102 2.93 -14.93 4.00
N SER A 103 2.77 -15.94 4.86
CA SER A 103 1.66 -16.01 5.82
C SER A 103 2.10 -15.50 7.20
N PRO A 104 1.31 -14.69 7.90
CA PRO A 104 1.64 -14.28 9.26
C PRO A 104 1.71 -15.48 10.21
N ARG A 105 2.71 -15.48 11.09
CA ARG A 105 2.88 -16.44 12.17
C ARG A 105 2.82 -15.73 13.52
N LYS A 106 2.10 -16.30 14.49
CA LYS A 106 2.05 -15.74 15.86
C LYS A 106 3.44 -15.70 16.47
N ALA A 107 3.79 -14.58 17.09
CA ALA A 107 5.02 -14.45 17.86
C ALA A 107 4.96 -15.36 19.09
N LEU A 108 6.06 -16.06 19.37
CA LEU A 108 6.19 -16.83 20.61
C LEU A 108 6.66 -15.89 21.73
N PRO A 109 6.17 -16.06 22.97
CA PRO A 109 6.73 -15.32 24.10
C PRO A 109 8.23 -15.57 24.21
N PRO A 110 9.10 -14.55 24.51
CA PRO A 110 8.74 -13.22 25.04
C PRO A 110 8.62 -12.11 24.01
N GLU A 111 8.67 -12.39 22.71
CA GLU A 111 8.85 -11.38 21.66
C GLU A 111 7.66 -10.42 21.42
N ALA A 112 6.52 -10.66 21.92
CA ALA A 112 5.35 -9.77 22.07
C ALA A 112 4.05 -10.60 22.13
N ALA A 113 3.44 -10.72 23.28
CA ALA A 113 2.10 -11.30 23.39
C ALA A 113 1.11 -10.53 22.48
N GLY A 114 0.40 -11.25 21.63
CA GLY A 114 -0.60 -10.68 20.71
C GLY A 114 -0.07 -10.15 19.37
N ALA A 115 1.23 -10.29 19.07
CA ALA A 115 1.76 -9.94 17.76
C ALA A 115 1.86 -11.17 16.85
N SER A 116 1.72 -10.93 15.56
CA SER A 116 2.10 -11.86 14.50
C SER A 116 3.13 -11.22 13.58
N PHE A 117 3.95 -12.02 12.92
CA PHE A 117 5.01 -11.51 12.07
C PHE A 117 5.14 -12.30 10.77
N ILE A 118 5.67 -11.64 9.77
CA ILE A 118 6.16 -12.20 8.51
C ILE A 118 7.67 -12.02 8.46
N ASP A 119 8.37 -13.09 8.14
CA ASP A 119 9.77 -13.11 7.74
C ASP A 119 9.98 -14.16 6.64
N ARG A 120 11.21 -14.35 6.19
CA ARG A 120 11.53 -15.33 5.12
C ARG A 120 11.04 -16.76 5.41
N SER A 121 10.97 -17.16 6.68
CA SER A 121 10.56 -18.53 7.06
C SER A 121 9.06 -18.79 6.93
N THR A 122 8.28 -17.72 6.73
CA THR A 122 6.81 -17.79 6.62
C THR A 122 6.31 -17.77 5.17
N CYS A 123 7.22 -17.74 4.21
CA CYS A 123 6.91 -17.55 2.79
C CYS A 123 6.80 -18.88 2.05
N VAL A 124 5.97 -18.92 1.01
CA VAL A 124 5.84 -20.08 0.13
C VAL A 124 7.03 -20.15 -0.84
N GLU A 125 7.32 -21.35 -1.33
CA GLU A 125 8.37 -21.54 -2.34
C GLU A 125 7.89 -21.16 -3.76
N THR A 126 6.59 -21.36 -4.03
CA THR A 126 6.02 -21.10 -5.37
C THR A 126 4.64 -20.49 -5.26
N THR A 127 4.27 -19.70 -6.28
CA THR A 127 2.94 -19.11 -6.41
C THR A 127 2.49 -19.10 -7.88
N SER A 128 1.24 -18.67 -8.11
CA SER A 128 0.62 -18.62 -9.42
C SER A 128 0.39 -17.18 -9.87
N VAL A 129 0.72 -16.90 -11.13
CA VAL A 129 0.62 -15.57 -11.74
C VAL A 129 -0.25 -15.66 -13.00
N THR A 130 -1.19 -14.73 -13.14
CA THR A 130 -2.07 -14.64 -14.32
C THR A 130 -2.14 -13.20 -14.80
N LEU A 131 -2.00 -12.98 -16.09
CA LEU A 131 -2.31 -11.69 -16.72
C LEU A 131 -3.63 -11.81 -17.49
N ILE A 132 -4.36 -10.71 -17.61
CA ILE A 132 -5.68 -10.72 -18.27
C ILE A 132 -5.69 -9.64 -19.34
N ARG A 133 -5.95 -10.04 -20.59
CA ARG A 133 -6.17 -9.14 -21.71
C ARG A 133 -7.67 -9.04 -22.00
N TYR A 134 -8.28 -7.89 -21.78
CA TYR A 134 -9.70 -7.69 -22.03
C TYR A 134 -9.98 -7.52 -23.53
N ARG A 135 -11.15 -8.02 -23.98
CA ARG A 135 -11.62 -7.96 -25.38
C ARG A 135 -12.94 -7.19 -25.51
N ALA A 136 -13.31 -6.45 -24.48
CA ALA A 136 -14.51 -5.61 -24.48
C ALA A 136 -14.17 -4.21 -23.99
N ASP A 137 -14.94 -3.22 -24.40
CA ASP A 137 -14.81 -1.86 -23.92
C ASP A 137 -15.22 -1.71 -22.45
N SER A 138 -14.93 -0.55 -21.87
CA SER A 138 -15.16 -0.29 -20.45
C SER A 138 -16.64 -0.35 -20.07
N GLU A 139 -17.54 0.10 -20.95
CA GLU A 139 -18.98 0.14 -20.68
C GLU A 139 -19.56 -1.28 -20.65
N ALA A 140 -19.18 -2.12 -21.63
CA ALA A 140 -19.59 -3.51 -21.68
C ALA A 140 -19.09 -4.27 -20.42
N LEU A 141 -17.81 -4.08 -20.03
CA LEU A 141 -17.26 -4.70 -18.83
C LEU A 141 -17.97 -4.24 -17.56
N GLN A 142 -18.28 -2.94 -17.42
CA GLN A 142 -19.04 -2.41 -16.28
C GLN A 142 -20.47 -2.97 -16.24
N THR A 143 -21.11 -3.08 -17.38
CA THR A 143 -22.47 -3.63 -17.48
C THR A 143 -22.50 -5.10 -17.09
N MET A 144 -21.52 -5.88 -17.54
CA MET A 144 -21.41 -7.29 -17.17
C MET A 144 -21.18 -7.45 -15.66
N LEU A 145 -20.31 -6.65 -15.04
CA LEU A 145 -20.09 -6.66 -13.61
C LEU A 145 -21.37 -6.33 -12.81
N ARG A 146 -22.10 -5.27 -13.22
CA ARG A 146 -23.36 -4.90 -12.58
C ARG A 146 -24.44 -6.01 -12.69
N ASN A 147 -24.43 -6.74 -13.77
CA ASN A 147 -25.36 -7.86 -14.00
C ASN A 147 -24.91 -9.17 -13.34
N GLY A 148 -23.87 -9.15 -12.49
CA GLY A 148 -23.41 -10.30 -11.74
C GLY A 148 -22.64 -11.35 -12.56
N PHE A 149 -22.16 -11.00 -13.77
CA PHE A 149 -21.32 -11.91 -14.53
C PHE A 149 -20.01 -12.16 -13.80
N THR A 150 -19.69 -13.43 -13.62
CA THR A 150 -18.47 -13.91 -12.94
C THR A 150 -17.30 -14.12 -13.91
N ARG A 151 -17.55 -14.03 -15.22
CA ARG A 151 -16.55 -14.22 -16.25
C ARG A 151 -16.61 -13.08 -17.27
N LEU A 152 -15.57 -12.25 -17.29
CA LEU A 152 -15.45 -11.16 -18.25
C LEU A 152 -14.82 -11.65 -19.56
N PRO A 153 -15.20 -11.04 -20.73
CA PRO A 153 -14.58 -11.36 -21.99
C PRO A 153 -13.10 -10.94 -21.99
N GLY A 154 -12.23 -11.92 -22.13
CA GLY A 154 -10.80 -11.69 -22.11
C GLY A 154 -10.02 -12.99 -22.32
N GLU A 155 -8.75 -12.82 -22.57
CA GLU A 155 -7.77 -13.88 -22.65
C GLU A 155 -6.96 -13.89 -21.37
N LYS A 156 -6.87 -15.06 -20.72
CA LYS A 156 -5.96 -15.28 -19.60
C LYS A 156 -4.63 -15.75 -20.17
N LEU A 157 -3.57 -15.04 -19.86
CA LEU A 157 -2.20 -15.45 -20.10
C LEU A 157 -1.71 -16.15 -18.82
N GLY A 158 -1.41 -17.44 -18.92
CA GLY A 158 -1.13 -18.32 -17.79
C GLY A 158 -2.36 -19.14 -17.34
N PRO A 159 -2.40 -19.71 -16.12
CA PRO A 159 -1.53 -19.34 -14.99
C PRO A 159 -0.08 -19.80 -15.16
N TYR A 160 0.86 -18.92 -14.92
CA TYR A 160 2.28 -19.24 -14.84
C TYR A 160 2.61 -19.61 -13.40
N ARG A 161 3.36 -20.69 -13.23
CA ARG A 161 3.97 -21.02 -11.94
C ARG A 161 5.30 -20.28 -11.84
N GLY A 162 5.67 -19.83 -10.65
CA GLY A 162 6.97 -19.22 -10.43
C GLY A 162 7.50 -19.43 -9.02
N LYS A 163 8.82 -19.43 -8.90
CA LYS A 163 9.54 -19.49 -7.62
C LYS A 163 9.56 -18.15 -6.95
N VAL A 164 9.39 -18.15 -5.64
CA VAL A 164 9.31 -16.95 -4.81
C VAL A 164 10.68 -16.62 -4.21
N HIS A 165 11.11 -15.38 -4.39
CA HIS A 165 12.33 -14.81 -3.83
C HIS A 165 12.00 -13.51 -3.09
N VAL A 166 11.81 -13.61 -1.78
CA VAL A 166 11.54 -12.44 -0.93
C VAL A 166 12.82 -11.67 -0.62
N HIS A 167 12.68 -10.40 -0.33
CA HIS A 167 13.83 -9.59 0.13
C HIS A 167 14.43 -10.19 1.41
N GLU A 168 15.75 -10.17 1.53
CA GLU A 168 16.47 -10.84 2.63
C GLU A 168 16.11 -10.25 4.00
N ASN A 169 15.78 -8.97 4.04
CA ASN A 169 15.42 -8.21 5.25
C ASN A 169 13.91 -8.07 5.42
N ILE A 170 13.09 -8.91 4.75
CA ILE A 170 11.65 -8.83 4.96
C ILE A 170 11.32 -9.08 6.43
N ARG A 171 10.63 -8.12 7.03
CA ARG A 171 10.09 -8.24 8.38
C ARG A 171 8.86 -7.35 8.52
N ILE A 172 7.72 -7.95 8.77
CA ILE A 172 6.46 -7.24 8.98
C ILE A 172 5.90 -7.71 10.33
N ILE A 173 5.53 -6.77 11.17
CA ILE A 173 4.94 -7.04 12.48
C ILE A 173 3.52 -6.51 12.47
N TYR A 174 2.58 -7.38 12.82
CA TYR A 174 1.17 -7.05 12.99
C TYR A 174 0.82 -7.13 14.48
N ARG A 175 -0.03 -6.21 14.92
CA ARG A 175 -0.67 -6.26 16.24
C ARG A 175 -2.18 -6.37 16.08
N GLU A 176 -2.79 -7.17 16.93
CA GLU A 176 -4.23 -7.18 17.08
C GLU A 176 -4.62 -5.99 17.97
N ILE A 177 -5.48 -5.12 17.46
CA ILE A 177 -6.00 -3.93 18.15
C ILE A 177 -7.49 -4.16 18.37
N GLU A 178 -7.94 -4.02 19.61
CA GLU A 178 -9.36 -4.03 19.91
C GLU A 178 -9.97 -2.70 19.49
N THR A 179 -10.98 -2.78 18.63
CA THR A 179 -11.73 -1.61 18.14
C THR A 179 -13.21 -1.75 18.56
N SER A 180 -13.99 -0.69 18.36
CA SER A 180 -15.44 -0.73 18.61
C SER A 180 -16.18 -1.77 17.76
N ASN A 181 -15.56 -2.24 16.66
CA ASN A 181 -16.12 -3.23 15.73
C ASN A 181 -15.53 -4.64 15.93
N GLY A 182 -14.71 -4.85 16.97
CA GLY A 182 -14.01 -6.10 17.25
C GLY A 182 -12.50 -5.97 17.11
N TRP A 183 -11.83 -7.12 16.95
CA TRP A 183 -10.37 -7.16 16.79
C TRP A 183 -9.97 -6.88 15.35
N GLU A 184 -9.09 -5.91 15.14
CA GLU A 184 -8.51 -5.58 13.85
C GLU A 184 -7.00 -5.77 13.89
N SER A 185 -6.43 -6.26 12.79
CA SER A 185 -4.99 -6.38 12.63
C SER A 185 -4.40 -5.10 12.05
N SER A 186 -3.46 -4.48 12.76
CA SER A 186 -2.73 -3.29 12.32
C SER A 186 -1.26 -3.61 12.09
N THR A 187 -0.67 -3.03 11.03
CA THR A 187 0.77 -3.14 10.79
C THR A 187 1.53 -2.20 11.73
N ASP A 188 2.27 -2.76 12.68
CA ASP A 188 3.11 -2.03 13.63
C ASP A 188 4.42 -1.57 12.97
N SER A 189 5.08 -2.47 12.27
CA SER A 189 6.25 -2.16 11.46
C SER A 189 6.32 -3.02 10.20
N SER A 190 7.02 -2.54 9.19
CA SER A 190 7.27 -3.33 7.98
C SER A 190 8.52 -2.82 7.28
N ASP A 191 9.44 -3.75 7.09
CA ASP A 191 10.69 -3.54 6.38
C ASP A 191 10.73 -4.43 5.15
N ALA A 192 11.24 -3.87 4.05
CA ALA A 192 11.52 -4.58 2.80
C ALA A 192 10.38 -5.52 2.33
N ASP A 193 9.13 -5.05 2.41
CA ASP A 193 7.95 -5.79 1.98
C ASP A 193 7.92 -5.93 0.45
N LEU A 194 8.84 -6.75 -0.09
CA LEU A 194 9.03 -7.00 -1.52
C LEU A 194 9.34 -8.48 -1.77
N ALA A 195 8.81 -9.00 -2.87
CA ALA A 195 9.11 -10.33 -3.38
C ALA A 195 9.17 -10.31 -4.91
N LEU A 196 10.08 -11.11 -5.45
CA LEU A 196 10.13 -11.46 -6.86
C LEU A 196 9.55 -12.87 -7.05
N ILE A 197 8.83 -13.04 -8.13
CA ILE A 197 8.35 -14.35 -8.60
C ILE A 197 9.05 -14.58 -9.92
N VAL A 198 9.97 -15.56 -9.97
CA VAL A 198 10.66 -15.98 -11.18
C VAL A 198 9.84 -17.06 -11.83
N LEU A 199 9.26 -16.76 -12.99
CA LEU A 199 8.36 -17.66 -13.70
C LEU A 199 9.14 -18.80 -14.34
N ASP A 200 8.56 -20.02 -14.35
CA ASP A 200 9.15 -21.19 -14.99
C ASP A 200 9.35 -20.97 -16.50
N GLU A 201 8.49 -20.15 -17.11
CA GLU A 201 8.53 -19.75 -18.51
C GLU A 201 8.23 -18.26 -18.70
N PRO A 202 8.72 -17.62 -19.77
CA PRO A 202 8.41 -16.22 -20.03
C PRO A 202 6.91 -16.01 -20.34
N VAL A 203 6.40 -14.85 -19.97
CA VAL A 203 5.02 -14.47 -20.30
C VAL A 203 4.87 -14.34 -21.82
N GLU A 204 3.91 -15.09 -22.35
CA GLU A 204 3.59 -15.06 -23.76
C GLU A 204 2.77 -13.82 -24.16
N GLY A 205 2.65 -13.57 -25.48
CA GLY A 205 1.63 -12.65 -26.03
C GLY A 205 1.98 -11.17 -26.02
N ARG A 206 3.24 -10.80 -26.16
CA ARG A 206 3.71 -9.40 -26.31
C ARG A 206 3.26 -8.50 -25.14
N VAL A 207 3.64 -8.87 -23.95
CA VAL A 207 3.53 -8.02 -22.77
C VAL A 207 4.89 -7.38 -22.51
N ASP A 208 4.97 -6.08 -22.70
CA ASP A 208 6.21 -5.34 -22.44
C ASP A 208 6.41 -5.17 -20.94
N PRO A 209 7.53 -5.65 -20.36
CA PRO A 209 7.85 -5.45 -18.95
C PRO A 209 8.04 -3.98 -18.62
N LEU A 210 7.60 -3.60 -17.43
CA LEU A 210 7.70 -2.23 -16.95
C LEU A 210 9.12 -1.90 -16.48
N LYS A 211 9.61 -0.72 -16.83
CA LYS A 211 10.92 -0.23 -16.39
C LYS A 211 10.88 0.27 -14.95
N LEU A 212 11.94 -0.01 -14.21
CA LEU A 212 12.15 0.54 -12.86
C LEU A 212 12.53 2.02 -12.94
N ALA A 213 11.94 2.85 -12.09
CA ALA A 213 12.31 4.25 -11.98
C ALA A 213 13.73 4.42 -11.43
N GLU A 214 14.52 5.30 -12.04
CA GLU A 214 15.90 5.61 -11.64
C GLU A 214 16.01 6.79 -10.68
N LYS A 215 14.89 7.41 -10.34
CA LYS A 215 14.80 8.54 -9.40
C LYS A 215 13.69 8.30 -8.39
N PRO A 216 13.86 8.77 -7.15
CA PRO A 216 12.82 8.65 -6.13
C PRO A 216 11.58 9.45 -6.52
N VAL A 217 10.45 9.15 -5.90
CA VAL A 217 9.25 9.97 -5.97
C VAL A 217 9.48 11.30 -5.25
N GLN A 218 8.67 12.29 -5.60
CA GLN A 218 8.69 13.60 -4.97
C GLN A 218 7.33 13.90 -4.32
N LEU A 219 7.33 14.77 -3.31
CA LEU A 219 6.07 15.27 -2.75
C LEU A 219 5.27 15.98 -3.84
N LYS A 220 3.95 15.81 -3.82
CA LYS A 220 3.01 16.33 -4.81
C LYS A 220 3.18 15.76 -6.22
N GLU A 221 3.97 14.71 -6.36
CA GLU A 221 4.08 14.01 -7.63
C GLU A 221 2.79 13.24 -7.91
N ARG A 222 2.22 13.43 -9.11
CA ARG A 222 1.07 12.67 -9.56
C ARG A 222 1.50 11.29 -10.03
N VAL A 223 0.83 10.26 -9.53
CA VAL A 223 1.13 8.86 -9.80
C VAL A 223 -0.13 8.09 -10.17
N ILE A 224 0.05 6.98 -10.86
CA ILE A 224 -1.02 6.09 -11.30
C ILE A 224 -0.92 4.80 -10.50
N LEU A 225 -2.04 4.39 -9.90
CA LEU A 225 -2.19 3.14 -9.18
C LEU A 225 -2.89 2.14 -10.07
N VAL A 226 -2.40 0.91 -10.09
CA VAL A 226 -3.03 -0.17 -10.88
C VAL A 226 -3.09 -1.44 -10.05
N GLY A 227 -4.23 -2.16 -10.11
CA GLY A 227 -4.35 -3.42 -9.40
C GLY A 227 -5.61 -4.19 -9.74
N PHE A 228 -5.79 -5.30 -9.04
CA PHE A 228 -6.94 -6.20 -9.12
C PHE A 228 -7.77 -6.19 -7.84
N GLY A 229 -7.68 -5.12 -7.05
CA GLY A 229 -8.41 -4.97 -5.79
C GLY A 229 -9.91 -5.12 -5.97
N ALA A 230 -10.54 -5.65 -4.93
CA ALA A 230 -11.97 -5.82 -4.87
C ALA A 230 -12.64 -4.45 -4.71
N GLN A 231 -13.35 -4.00 -5.72
CA GLN A 231 -14.38 -2.98 -5.47
C GLN A 231 -15.61 -3.68 -4.87
N HIS A 232 -16.15 -3.09 -3.83
CA HIS A 232 -17.45 -3.49 -3.29
C HIS A 232 -18.57 -3.17 -4.31
N LEU A 233 -18.64 -3.96 -5.37
CA LEU A 233 -19.74 -3.94 -6.33
C LEU A 233 -20.89 -4.82 -5.80
N GLY A 234 -21.37 -4.56 -4.58
CA GLY A 234 -22.42 -5.36 -3.94
C GLY A 234 -21.93 -6.74 -3.45
N ALA A 235 -22.70 -7.39 -2.61
CA ALA A 235 -22.35 -8.61 -1.89
C ALA A 235 -22.01 -9.85 -2.74
N ASN A 236 -22.05 -9.79 -4.06
CA ASN A 236 -21.91 -10.95 -4.95
C ASN A 236 -20.89 -10.77 -6.09
N ALA A 237 -20.16 -9.67 -6.18
CA ALA A 237 -19.28 -9.43 -7.31
C ALA A 237 -17.78 -9.55 -6.90
N SER A 238 -17.26 -10.75 -6.93
CA SER A 238 -15.85 -11.06 -6.66
C SER A 238 -15.04 -11.43 -7.90
N VAL A 239 -15.29 -10.76 -9.03
CA VAL A 239 -14.41 -10.95 -10.19
C VAL A 239 -13.28 -9.93 -10.12
N PRO A 240 -12.03 -10.37 -9.95
CA PRO A 240 -10.90 -9.46 -9.98
C PRO A 240 -10.79 -8.82 -11.37
N VAL A 241 -10.91 -7.50 -11.43
CA VAL A 241 -10.82 -6.72 -12.67
C VAL A 241 -9.69 -5.72 -12.52
N ARG A 242 -8.76 -5.72 -13.49
CA ARG A 242 -7.69 -4.72 -13.48
C ARG A 242 -8.27 -3.32 -13.63
N ARG A 243 -7.98 -2.50 -12.63
CA ARG A 243 -8.40 -1.11 -12.55
C ARG A 243 -7.19 -0.21 -12.39
N TYR A 244 -7.37 1.05 -12.75
CA TYR A 244 -6.36 2.07 -12.55
C TYR A 244 -7.01 3.39 -12.15
N GLY A 245 -6.24 4.21 -11.49
CA GLY A 245 -6.61 5.58 -11.17
C GLY A 245 -5.39 6.37 -10.76
N ASP A 246 -5.56 7.65 -10.56
CA ASP A 246 -4.46 8.53 -10.23
C ASP A 246 -4.69 9.22 -8.88
N ASN A 247 -3.59 9.57 -8.25
CA ASN A 247 -3.56 10.33 -7.01
C ASN A 247 -2.17 10.99 -6.83
N GLU A 248 -1.91 11.57 -5.67
CA GLU A 248 -0.74 12.38 -5.40
C GLU A 248 0.08 11.83 -4.23
N VAL A 249 1.41 11.94 -4.30
CA VAL A 249 2.32 11.61 -3.20
C VAL A 249 2.22 12.69 -2.13
N VAL A 250 1.73 12.35 -0.94
CA VAL A 250 1.50 13.31 0.16
C VAL A 250 2.55 13.25 1.25
N SER A 251 3.26 12.12 1.40
CA SER A 251 4.40 12.03 2.32
C SER A 251 5.39 10.96 1.86
N ILE A 252 6.63 11.11 2.29
CA ILE A 252 7.73 10.17 2.06
C ILE A 252 8.39 9.95 3.41
N LYS A 253 8.61 8.68 3.79
CA LYS A 253 9.33 8.35 5.02
C LYS A 253 10.78 8.81 4.94
N ASP A 254 11.37 9.26 6.04
CA ASP A 254 12.71 9.87 6.08
C ASP A 254 13.81 8.99 5.46
N ASP A 255 13.70 7.66 5.62
CA ASP A 255 14.64 6.68 5.06
C ASP A 255 14.37 6.36 3.57
N GLY A 256 13.30 6.93 2.99
CA GLY A 256 12.88 6.72 1.62
C GLY A 256 12.36 5.31 1.30
N THR A 257 12.13 4.45 2.32
CA THR A 257 11.67 3.07 2.11
C THR A 257 10.22 3.00 1.67
N THR A 258 9.39 3.94 2.15
CA THR A 258 7.97 4.01 1.82
C THR A 258 7.53 5.43 1.52
N PHE A 259 6.43 5.54 0.78
CA PHE A 259 5.73 6.80 0.55
C PHE A 259 4.22 6.58 0.60
N HIS A 260 3.49 7.65 0.91
CA HIS A 260 2.04 7.63 1.03
C HIS A 260 1.41 8.40 -0.10
N ILE A 261 0.30 7.86 -0.59
CA ILE A 261 -0.51 8.43 -1.66
C ILE A 261 -1.90 8.70 -1.11
N GLY A 262 -2.42 9.88 -1.40
CA GLY A 262 -3.76 10.28 -1.02
C GLY A 262 -3.99 11.75 -1.24
N THR A 263 -5.21 12.18 -1.05
CA THR A 263 -5.55 13.60 -0.96
C THR A 263 -6.10 13.88 0.43
N PRO A 264 -5.82 15.05 1.03
CA PRO A 264 -6.48 15.45 2.25
C PRO A 264 -8.00 15.39 2.08
N LEU A 265 -8.70 14.98 3.14
CA LEU A 265 -10.15 15.04 3.15
C LEU A 265 -10.60 16.49 3.04
N GLU A 266 -11.37 16.83 2.01
CA GLU A 266 -12.06 18.13 1.97
C GLU A 266 -13.28 18.02 2.88
N VAL A 267 -13.19 18.63 4.04
CA VAL A 267 -14.32 18.80 4.96
C VAL A 267 -15.03 20.07 4.58
N THR A 268 -16.25 19.98 4.08
CA THR A 268 -17.10 21.16 3.90
C THR A 268 -17.65 21.54 5.26
N PRO A 269 -17.36 22.74 5.80
CA PRO A 269 -17.93 23.18 7.08
C PRO A 269 -19.44 23.15 7.00
N GLY A 270 -20.09 22.44 7.91
CA GLY A 270 -21.53 22.58 8.13
C GLY A 270 -21.84 23.99 8.62
N TYR A 271 -23.03 24.52 8.32
CA TYR A 271 -23.51 25.79 8.88
C TYR A 271 -23.56 25.61 10.39
N SER A 272 -23.14 26.65 11.12
CA SER A 272 -22.91 26.70 12.57
C SER A 272 -23.74 25.69 13.40
N GLY A 273 -23.09 24.59 13.86
CA GLY A 273 -23.68 23.61 14.78
C GLY A 273 -24.14 22.30 14.16
N GLU A 274 -24.12 22.15 12.84
CA GLU A 274 -24.41 20.87 12.16
C GLU A 274 -23.13 20.05 11.93
N LYS A 275 -23.29 18.71 11.96
CA LYS A 275 -22.20 17.79 11.59
C LYS A 275 -21.69 18.13 10.19
N PRO A 276 -20.37 18.01 9.91
CA PRO A 276 -19.85 18.29 8.58
C PRO A 276 -20.58 17.47 7.53
N ALA A 277 -21.19 18.19 6.57
CA ALA A 277 -22.16 17.59 5.66
C ALA A 277 -21.57 16.69 4.59
N LEU A 278 -20.27 16.78 4.30
CA LEU A 278 -19.61 15.98 3.27
C LEU A 278 -18.10 15.89 3.48
N VAL A 279 -17.61 14.67 3.52
CA VAL A 279 -16.16 14.40 3.38
C VAL A 279 -15.95 13.85 1.96
N ARG A 280 -15.36 14.64 1.09
CA ARG A 280 -15.01 14.22 -0.26
C ARG A 280 -13.60 13.69 -0.29
N ARG A 281 -13.46 12.45 -0.73
CA ARG A 281 -12.16 11.88 -1.16
C ARG A 281 -12.01 12.10 -2.64
N ARG A 282 -10.86 12.64 -3.05
CA ARG A 282 -10.50 12.77 -4.45
C ARG A 282 -9.41 11.76 -4.79
N GLY A 283 -9.46 11.21 -6.02
CA GLY A 283 -8.48 10.29 -6.54
C GLY A 283 -8.70 8.83 -6.13
N SER A 284 -7.82 7.98 -6.55
CA SER A 284 -7.86 6.54 -6.35
C SER A 284 -6.99 6.11 -5.17
N TYR A 285 -7.42 5.04 -4.51
CA TYR A 285 -6.73 4.44 -3.37
C TYR A 285 -6.58 2.94 -3.62
N ALA A 286 -5.52 2.35 -3.06
CA ALA A 286 -5.37 0.90 -3.03
C ALA A 286 -6.38 0.28 -2.06
N GLU A 287 -6.95 -0.85 -2.43
CA GLU A 287 -7.90 -1.63 -1.65
C GLU A 287 -7.39 -3.07 -1.46
N SER A 288 -8.14 -3.89 -0.73
CA SER A 288 -7.82 -5.31 -0.57
C SER A 288 -7.70 -5.99 -1.94
N GLY A 289 -6.59 -6.67 -2.19
CA GLY A 289 -6.24 -7.27 -3.49
C GLY A 289 -5.37 -6.39 -4.40
N ASP A 290 -5.24 -5.08 -4.14
CA ASP A 290 -4.25 -4.23 -4.82
C ASP A 290 -2.84 -4.39 -4.26
N SER A 291 -2.68 -5.03 -3.10
CA SER A 291 -1.39 -5.39 -2.51
C SER A 291 -0.45 -5.99 -3.56
N GLY A 292 0.78 -5.50 -3.64
CA GLY A 292 1.77 -5.92 -4.64
C GLY A 292 1.60 -5.26 -6.01
N GLY A 293 0.51 -4.54 -6.25
CA GLY A 293 0.26 -3.81 -7.49
C GLY A 293 1.17 -2.60 -7.67
N PRO A 294 1.40 -2.18 -8.93
CA PRO A 294 2.33 -1.10 -9.24
C PRO A 294 1.76 0.28 -8.95
N CYS A 295 2.64 1.16 -8.45
CA CYS A 295 2.53 2.61 -8.53
C CYS A 295 3.43 3.11 -9.64
N LEU A 296 2.90 3.90 -10.56
CA LEU A 296 3.53 4.31 -11.79
C LEU A 296 3.72 5.82 -11.86
N ARG A 297 4.84 6.20 -12.42
CA ARG A 297 5.12 7.55 -12.90
C ARG A 297 5.01 7.58 -14.41
N GLU A 298 4.35 8.58 -14.97
CA GLU A 298 4.37 8.82 -16.40
C GLU A 298 5.33 9.99 -16.73
N ARG A 299 6.33 9.72 -17.57
CA ARG A 299 7.25 10.75 -18.08
C ARG A 299 7.37 10.64 -19.59
N LYS A 300 7.07 11.73 -20.28
CA LYS A 300 7.19 11.82 -21.76
C LYS A 300 6.54 10.63 -22.47
N GLY A 301 5.36 10.20 -22.00
CA GLY A 301 4.63 9.06 -22.54
C GLY A 301 5.18 7.68 -22.19
N SER A 302 6.23 7.59 -21.36
CA SER A 302 6.79 6.33 -20.84
C SER A 302 6.36 6.14 -19.39
N LEU A 303 6.00 4.91 -19.04
CA LEU A 303 5.66 4.51 -17.66
C LEU A 303 6.89 3.95 -16.95
N GLU A 304 7.08 4.35 -15.70
CA GLU A 304 8.14 3.87 -14.81
C GLU A 304 7.53 3.36 -13.50
N LEU A 305 8.02 2.25 -12.99
CA LEU A 305 7.62 1.70 -11.69
C LEU A 305 8.31 2.45 -10.56
N VAL A 306 7.54 3.12 -9.71
CA VAL A 306 8.08 3.89 -8.57
C VAL A 306 7.80 3.23 -7.22
N GLY A 307 6.81 2.33 -7.14
CA GLY A 307 6.46 1.66 -5.89
C GLY A 307 5.56 0.46 -6.05
N ILE A 308 5.47 -0.32 -4.98
CA ILE A 308 4.63 -1.51 -4.85
C ILE A 308 3.64 -1.29 -3.71
N ALA A 309 2.36 -1.52 -3.97
CA ALA A 309 1.29 -1.36 -2.99
C ALA A 309 1.49 -2.31 -1.80
N ARG A 310 1.41 -1.75 -0.59
CA ARG A 310 1.69 -2.46 0.63
C ARG A 310 0.49 -2.55 1.57
N SER A 311 -0.10 -1.40 1.89
CA SER A 311 -1.20 -1.31 2.85
C SER A 311 -2.00 -0.02 2.63
N THR A 312 -3.12 0.07 3.32
CA THR A 312 -3.90 1.30 3.44
C THR A 312 -4.03 1.67 4.91
N HIS A 313 -4.03 2.96 5.21
CA HIS A 313 -4.43 3.48 6.51
C HIS A 313 -5.88 3.93 6.43
N GLY A 314 -6.67 3.55 7.43
CA GLY A 314 -8.06 3.95 7.58
C GLY A 314 -8.24 5.40 8.06
N PRO A 315 -9.50 5.79 8.33
CA PRO A 315 -9.81 7.12 8.87
C PRO A 315 -8.96 7.49 10.10
N PRO A 316 -8.68 8.80 10.34
CA PRO A 316 -9.27 9.95 9.62
C PRO A 316 -8.62 10.28 8.28
N MET A 317 -7.44 9.76 7.97
CA MET A 317 -6.77 9.94 6.69
C MET A 317 -6.62 8.60 5.98
N VAL A 318 -7.39 8.38 4.92
CA VAL A 318 -7.19 7.20 4.08
C VAL A 318 -6.02 7.45 3.16
N LEU A 319 -4.96 6.71 3.40
CA LEU A 319 -3.72 6.79 2.64
C LEU A 319 -3.37 5.39 2.13
N SER A 320 -2.94 5.30 0.89
CA SER A 320 -2.31 4.10 0.35
C SER A 320 -0.80 4.17 0.58
N VAL A 321 -0.23 3.13 1.15
CA VAL A 321 1.20 3.03 1.46
C VAL A 321 1.88 2.17 0.40
N TYR A 322 2.98 2.68 -0.12
CA TYR A 322 3.78 2.01 -1.13
C TYR A 322 5.23 1.81 -0.69
N THR A 323 5.77 0.62 -0.95
CA THR A 323 7.20 0.36 -0.82
C THR A 323 7.92 0.95 -2.03
N SER A 324 8.93 1.80 -1.80
CA SER A 324 9.67 2.51 -2.85
C SER A 324 10.58 1.55 -3.63
N THR A 325 10.36 1.39 -4.94
CA THR A 325 11.25 0.58 -5.78
C THR A 325 12.64 1.22 -5.95
N TYR A 326 12.73 2.55 -5.90
CA TYR A 326 14.02 3.25 -5.97
C TYR A 326 14.92 2.92 -4.76
N ARG A 327 14.37 2.84 -3.57
CA ARG A 327 15.14 2.49 -2.36
C ARG A 327 15.75 1.10 -2.44
N TYR A 328 15.09 0.18 -3.13
CA TYR A 328 15.51 -1.20 -3.32
C TYR A 328 16.07 -1.49 -4.73
N LEU A 329 16.41 -0.44 -5.51
CA LEU A 329 16.81 -0.57 -6.91
C LEU A 329 18.05 -1.47 -7.11
N ASN A 330 19.03 -1.38 -6.21
CA ASN A 330 20.23 -2.22 -6.29
C ASN A 330 19.91 -3.70 -6.09
N TRP A 331 19.02 -4.02 -5.14
CA TRP A 331 18.55 -5.38 -4.91
C TRP A 331 17.79 -5.89 -6.15
N LEU A 332 16.85 -5.11 -6.67
CA LEU A 332 16.07 -5.46 -7.85
C LEU A 332 16.99 -5.72 -9.07
N ARG A 333 17.95 -4.84 -9.33
CA ARG A 333 18.92 -5.00 -10.42
C ARG A 333 19.80 -6.23 -10.24
N GLY A 334 20.24 -6.50 -9.02
CA GLY A 334 21.03 -7.69 -8.68
C GLY A 334 20.28 -8.98 -8.98
N LYS A 335 19.01 -9.06 -8.52
CA LYS A 335 18.15 -10.23 -8.78
C LYS A 335 17.83 -10.39 -10.28
N LEU A 336 17.50 -9.31 -10.98
CA LEU A 336 17.28 -9.36 -12.44
C LEU A 336 18.52 -9.83 -13.20
N LYS A 337 19.71 -9.42 -12.78
CA LYS A 337 20.96 -9.91 -13.35
C LYS A 337 21.14 -11.41 -13.11
N ALA A 338 20.87 -11.89 -11.88
CA ALA A 338 20.98 -13.30 -11.52
C ALA A 338 19.99 -14.19 -12.30
N VAL A 339 18.76 -13.71 -12.57
CA VAL A 339 17.80 -14.41 -13.44
C VAL A 339 18.33 -14.49 -14.87
N LYS A 340 18.88 -13.40 -15.41
CA LYS A 340 19.43 -13.38 -16.78
C LYS A 340 20.67 -14.24 -16.96
N SER A 341 21.48 -14.43 -15.92
CA SER A 341 22.64 -15.34 -15.94
C SER A 341 22.29 -16.79 -15.62
N GLY A 342 21.03 -17.10 -15.27
CA GLY A 342 20.62 -18.46 -14.84
C GLY A 342 21.12 -18.85 -13.44
N GLU A 343 21.57 -17.89 -12.63
CA GLU A 343 21.95 -18.11 -11.24
C GLU A 343 20.73 -18.12 -10.30
N LEU A 344 19.61 -17.57 -10.76
CA LEU A 344 18.35 -17.52 -10.05
C LEU A 344 17.24 -18.03 -10.98
N ASP A 345 16.67 -19.19 -10.64
CA ASP A 345 15.60 -19.88 -11.38
C ASP A 345 14.28 -19.77 -10.63
#